data_4412159fdacf35955ce03032d65b66ad
#
_entry.id   4412159fdacf35955ce03032d65b66ad
#
_cell.length_a   1.000
_cell.length_b   1.000
_cell.length_c   1.000
_cell.angle_alpha   90.00
_cell.angle_beta   90.00
_cell.angle_gamma   90.00
#
_symmetry.space_group_name_H-M   'P 1'
#
loop_
_entity.id
_entity.type
_entity.pdbx_description
1 polymer ?
#
loop_
_entity_poly.entity_id
_entity_poly.type
_entity_poly.pdbx_seq_one_letter_code
_entity_poly.pdbx_strand_id
1 'polypeptide(L)' 'MNERKINFKNKKILIYGFGKSGISCFNFLKSNNNCTIYDDNSKNIPTKFKKNLINVKKLFNISFDFIVLSPGI' A
#
# COMPACT_ATOMS: atom_id res chain seq x y z
N MET A 1 -16.23 5.82 20.84
CA MET A 1 -16.16 5.88 20.15
C MET A 1 -16.43 5.89 19.17
N ASN A 2 -16.33 6.12 18.66
CA ASN A 2 -16.54 6.20 17.73
C ASN A 2 -16.65 5.68 16.96
N GLU A 3 -16.99 5.73 16.59
CA GLU A 3 -17.18 5.26 15.91
C GLU A 3 -17.21 5.26 14.67
N ARG A 4 -16.79 5.88 14.09
CA ARG A 4 -16.59 6.02 12.77
C ARG A 4 -15.59 5.11 12.32
N LYS A 5 -15.87 3.90 12.08
CA LYS A 5 -14.96 3.03 11.53
C LYS A 5 -15.04 3.13 10.09
N ILE A 6 -13.96 3.43 9.47
CA ILE A 6 -13.86 3.36 8.04
C ILE A 6 -13.53 1.94 7.68
N ASN A 7 -14.47 1.25 7.08
CA ASN A 7 -14.25 -0.11 6.68
C ASN A 7 -13.77 -0.16 5.24
N PHE A 8 -12.48 -0.39 5.07
CA PHE A 8 -11.95 -0.64 3.76
C PHE A 8 -12.03 -2.14 3.52
N LYS A 9 -12.92 -2.55 2.63
CA LYS A 9 -13.02 -3.96 2.25
C LYS A 9 -13.12 -4.07 0.75
N ASN A 10 -12.39 -5.00 0.19
CA ASN A 10 -12.41 -5.27 -1.25
C ASN A 10 -12.06 -4.06 -2.09
N LYS A 11 -11.15 -3.24 -1.58
CA LYS A 11 -10.70 -2.05 -2.28
C LYS A 11 -9.32 -2.27 -2.87
N LYS A 12 -9.04 -1.56 -3.94
CA LYS A 12 -7.71 -1.52 -4.51
C LYS A 12 -6.98 -0.35 -3.89
N ILE A 13 -5.97 -0.64 -3.12
CA ILE A 13 -5.25 0.38 -2.35
C ILE A 13 -3.80 0.39 -2.77
N LEU A 14 -3.30 1.57 -3.09
CA LEU A 14 -1.88 1.76 -3.35
C LEU A 14 -1.23 2.34 -2.12
N ILE A 15 -0.17 1.70 -1.66
CA ILE A 15 0.65 2.24 -0.59
C ILE A 15 1.89 2.84 -1.23
N TYR A 16 1.97 4.16 -1.19
CA TYR A 16 3.06 4.89 -1.80
C TYR A 16 4.08 5.24 -0.73
N GLY A 17 5.25 4.65 -0.84
CA GLY A 17 6.25 4.80 0.19
C GLY A 17 6.15 3.67 1.21
N PHE A 18 7.17 2.83 1.27
CA PHE A 18 7.10 1.63 2.09
C PHE A 18 8.17 1.61 3.17
N GLY A 19 8.15 2.66 4.01
CA GLY A 19 8.92 2.67 5.24
C GLY A 19 8.12 2.00 6.33
N LYS A 20 8.44 2.29 7.58
CA LYS A 20 7.75 1.68 8.72
C LYS A 20 6.24 1.91 8.69
N SER A 21 5.83 3.13 8.38
CA SER A 21 4.41 3.45 8.31
C SER A 21 3.71 2.70 7.19
N GLY A 22 4.37 2.60 6.03
CA GLY A 22 3.80 1.87 4.91
C GLY A 22 3.65 0.40 5.21
N ILE A 23 4.63 -0.19 5.87
CA ILE A 23 4.57 -1.60 6.25
C ILE A 23 3.41 -1.83 7.21
N SER A 24 3.24 -0.96 8.18
CA SER A 24 2.13 -1.07 9.13
C SER A 24 0.78 -0.97 8.43
N CYS A 25 0.64 -0.03 7.52
CA CYS A 25 -0.59 0.11 6.74
C CYS A 25 -0.87 -1.12 5.90
N PHE A 26 0.15 -1.64 5.24
CA PHE A 26 0.01 -2.82 4.41
C PHE A 26 -0.47 -4.01 5.25
N ASN A 27 0.17 -4.23 6.38
CA ASN A 27 -0.19 -5.35 7.24
C ASN A 27 -1.60 -5.21 7.80
N PHE A 28 -2.03 -4.00 8.03
CA PHE A 28 -3.37 -3.74 8.55
C PHE A 28 -4.44 -3.96 7.49
N LEU A 29 -4.15 -3.57 6.25
CA LEU A 29 -5.16 -3.55 5.19
C LEU A 29 -5.18 -4.79 4.31
N LYS A 30 -4.11 -5.54 4.27
CA LYS A 30 -3.95 -6.60 3.26
C LYS A 30 -4.94 -7.73 3.36
N SER A 31 -5.47 -7.99 4.53
CA SER A 31 -6.35 -9.14 4.71
C SER A 31 -7.72 -8.94 4.08
N ASN A 32 -8.15 -7.70 3.93
CA ASN A 32 -9.48 -7.41 3.39
C ASN A 32 -9.45 -6.62 2.09
N ASN A 33 -8.27 -6.28 1.61
CA ASN A 33 -8.13 -5.41 0.44
C ASN A 33 -7.01 -5.89 -0.46
N ASN A 34 -7.07 -5.43 -1.71
CA ASN A 34 -5.99 -5.71 -2.65
C ASN A 34 -4.98 -4.57 -2.55
N CYS A 35 -3.93 -4.80 -1.80
CA CYS A 35 -2.92 -3.78 -1.55
C CYS A 35 -1.74 -3.93 -2.50
N THR A 36 -1.36 -2.81 -3.11
CA THR A 36 -0.22 -2.73 -4.01
C THR A 36 0.77 -1.74 -3.42
N ILE A 37 2.03 -1.99 -3.61
CA ILE A 37 3.10 -1.17 -3.03
C ILE A 37 3.89 -0.51 -4.13
N TYR A 38 4.19 0.77 -3.96
CA TYR A 38 5.13 1.46 -4.80
C TYR A 38 6.09 2.26 -3.93
N ASP A 39 7.37 2.16 -4.21
CA ASP A 39 8.39 2.92 -3.50
C ASP A 39 9.50 3.25 -4.47
N ASP A 40 9.95 4.50 -4.45
CA ASP A 40 11.05 4.93 -5.32
C ASP A 40 12.33 4.16 -5.03
N ASN A 41 12.49 3.70 -3.80
CA ASN A 41 13.68 2.98 -3.39
C ASN A 41 13.35 1.51 -3.13
N SER A 42 12.97 0.83 -4.20
CA SER A 42 12.52 -0.55 -4.10
C SER A 42 13.58 -1.53 -3.62
N LYS A 43 14.83 -1.14 -3.67
CA LYS A 43 15.91 -2.03 -3.22
C LYS A 43 15.84 -2.32 -1.73
N ASN A 44 15.26 -1.41 -0.96
CA ASN A 44 15.20 -1.58 0.47
C ASN A 44 13.96 -2.32 0.95
N ILE A 45 13.11 -2.74 0.02
CA ILE A 45 11.90 -3.44 0.39
C ILE A 45 12.21 -4.90 0.67
N PRO A 46 11.81 -5.43 1.84
CA PRO A 46 12.04 -6.84 2.13
C PRO A 46 11.42 -7.75 1.07
N THR A 47 12.09 -8.84 0.81
CA THR A 47 11.68 -9.77 -0.25
C THR A 47 10.26 -10.26 -0.08
N LYS A 48 9.80 -10.46 1.14
CA LYS A 48 8.46 -10.98 1.38
C LYS A 48 7.35 -10.06 0.88
N PHE A 49 7.66 -8.78 0.65
CA PHE A 49 6.68 -7.83 0.14
C PHE A 49 6.76 -7.64 -1.37
N LYS A 50 7.77 -8.19 -2.01
CA LYS A 50 8.01 -7.90 -3.42
C LYS A 50 6.92 -8.38 -4.36
N LYS A 51 6.16 -9.37 -3.96
CA LYS A 51 5.06 -9.83 -4.80
C LYS A 51 3.96 -8.79 -4.95
N ASN A 52 3.89 -7.84 -4.03
CA ASN A 52 2.89 -6.78 -4.09
C ASN A 52 3.47 -5.48 -4.64
N LEU A 53 4.76 -5.47 -4.93
CA LEU A 53 5.45 -4.29 -5.43
C LEU A 53 5.24 -4.16 -6.92
N ILE A 54 4.95 -2.94 -7.37
CA ILE A 54 4.82 -2.68 -8.80
C ILE A 54 5.82 -1.62 -9.23
N ASN A 55 6.10 -1.58 -10.52
CA ASN A 55 6.98 -0.55 -11.06
C ASN A 55 6.15 0.64 -11.54
N VAL A 56 6.83 1.71 -11.89
CA VAL A 56 6.16 2.95 -12.26
C VAL A 56 5.29 2.79 -13.51
N LYS A 57 5.69 1.93 -14.42
CA LYS A 57 4.91 1.72 -15.64
C LYS A 57 3.55 1.14 -15.34
N LYS A 58 3.49 0.16 -14.46
CA LYS A 58 2.23 -0.46 -14.09
C LYS A 58 1.39 0.47 -13.24
N LEU A 59 2.04 1.35 -12.50
CA LEU A 59 1.35 2.27 -11.63
C LEU A 59 0.31 3.10 -12.38
N PHE A 60 0.63 3.54 -13.58
CA PHE A 60 -0.28 4.38 -14.35
C PHE A 60 -1.36 3.60 -15.08
N ASN A 61 -1.28 2.28 -15.07
CA ASN A 61 -2.26 1.45 -15.74
C ASN A 61 -3.28 0.82 -14.80
N ILE A 62 -3.18 1.10 -13.53
CA ILE A 62 -4.06 0.53 -12.53
C ILE A 62 -4.87 1.65 -11.87
N SER A 63 -6.16 1.43 -11.74
CA SER A 63 -7.01 2.36 -10.99
C SER A 63 -7.05 1.91 -9.55
N PHE A 64 -6.82 2.83 -8.64
CA PHE A 64 -6.88 2.53 -7.22
C PHE A 64 -8.05 3.28 -6.59
N ASP A 65 -8.70 2.63 -5.64
CA ASP A 65 -9.76 3.28 -4.89
C ASP A 65 -9.20 4.28 -3.89
N PHE A 66 -8.05 3.94 -3.32
CA PHE A 66 -7.38 4.80 -2.34
C PHE A 66 -5.90 4.76 -2.53
N ILE A 67 -5.24 5.85 -2.20
CA ILE A 67 -3.79 5.92 -2.19
C ILE A 67 -3.38 6.37 -0.80
N VAL A 68 -2.58 5.53 -0.15
CA VAL A 68 -2.04 5.85 1.16
C VAL A 68 -0.64 6.41 0.96
N LEU A 69 -0.44 7.65 1.34
CA LEU A 69 0.88 8.27 1.25
C LEU A 69 1.58 8.09 2.57
N SER A 70 2.63 7.30 2.54
CA SER A 70 3.42 7.10 3.74
C SER A 70 4.49 8.18 3.79
N PRO A 71 4.63 8.88 4.90
CA PRO A 71 5.70 9.86 5.00
C PRO A 71 7.00 9.11 4.87
N GLY A 72 7.80 9.48 3.95
CA GLY A 72 8.98 8.73 3.61
C GLY A 72 10.16 8.97 4.51
N ILE A 73 9.96 9.19 5.71
CA ILE A 73 11.07 9.59 6.55
C ILE A 73 11.62 8.51 7.41
#